data_0ff4398d05b943368f1ba6fe68be4409
#
_entry.id   0ff4398d05b943368f1ba6fe68be4409
#
_cell.length_a   1.000
_cell.length_b   1.000
_cell.length_c   1.000
_cell.angle_alpha   90.00
_cell.angle_beta   90.00
_cell.angle_gamma   90.00
#
_symmetry.space_group_name_H-M   'P 1'
#
loop_
_entity.id
_entity.type
_entity.pdbx_description
1 polymer ?
#
loop_
_entity_poly.entity_id
_entity_poly.type
_entity_poly.pdbx_seq_one_letter_code
_entity_poly.pdbx_strand_id
1 'polypeptide(L)'
;VRLFMLNSPIYRETAMPDALHLLKTRRSVKPMELTGPAPSAAEIDTLLGIASRVPDHGKLTPWRFIVFTGDARLAAGEAIASAFRADRPDATPDQIAFERTRLARAPLVIAVVSRAGPHVKIPEWEQQLSAGASAMSLVFAAHALGYAASWITEWYAYDRRVLDALGVTAGERIAGFVHIGRPAKPPEDRPRPALESIVTRYSGPRRA
;
A
#
# COMPACT_ATOMS: atom_id res chain seq x y z
N VAL A 1 -31.44 12.14 25.02
CA VAL A 1 -30.18 12.18 24.26
C VAL A 1 -30.52 12.61 22.86
N ARG A 2 -30.24 13.88 22.48
CA ARG A 2 -30.56 14.46 21.18
C ARG A 2 -29.49 14.07 20.17
N LEU A 3 -29.92 13.42 19.11
CA LEU A 3 -29.19 13.12 17.91
C LEU A 3 -28.85 14.45 17.19
N PHE A 4 -27.61 14.89 17.21
CA PHE A 4 -27.16 16.02 16.38
C PHE A 4 -26.95 15.51 14.95
N MET A 5 -27.89 15.85 14.07
CA MET A 5 -27.71 15.71 12.64
C MET A 5 -26.67 16.71 12.16
N LEU A 6 -25.57 16.22 11.65
CA LEU A 6 -24.58 17.02 10.92
C LEU A 6 -25.09 17.29 9.51
N ASN A 7 -25.85 18.37 9.31
CA ASN A 7 -26.11 18.96 8.02
C ASN A 7 -24.89 19.80 7.62
N SER A 8 -23.96 19.23 6.88
CA SER A 8 -22.90 19.97 6.19
C SER A 8 -23.08 19.80 4.67
N PRO A 9 -23.21 20.91 3.90
CA PRO A 9 -23.52 20.84 2.47
C PRO A 9 -22.34 20.47 1.56
N ILE A 10 -21.26 19.95 2.12
CA ILE A 10 -20.03 19.59 1.36
C ILE A 10 -19.92 18.09 1.06
N TYR A 11 -20.69 17.25 1.70
CA TYR A 11 -20.80 15.85 1.31
C TYR A 11 -21.89 15.71 0.24
N ARG A 12 -21.53 15.78 -1.04
CA ARG A 12 -22.31 15.02 -2.02
C ARG A 12 -22.30 13.58 -1.50
N GLU A 13 -23.45 13.07 -1.21
CA GLU A 13 -23.76 11.67 -0.93
C GLU A 13 -23.36 10.83 -2.14
N THR A 14 -22.05 10.63 -2.35
CA THR A 14 -21.59 9.48 -3.11
C THR A 14 -21.85 8.32 -2.18
N ALA A 15 -22.93 7.58 -2.42
CA ALA A 15 -23.26 6.35 -1.71
C ALA A 15 -21.95 5.58 -1.53
N MET A 16 -21.56 5.33 -0.27
CA MET A 16 -20.39 4.51 0.05
C MET A 16 -20.54 3.21 -0.74
N PRO A 17 -19.55 2.81 -1.53
CA PRO A 17 -19.69 1.58 -2.31
C PRO A 17 -19.98 0.44 -1.35
N ASP A 18 -20.99 -0.36 -1.67
CA ASP A 18 -21.24 -1.61 -0.96
C ASP A 18 -19.95 -2.41 -0.89
N ALA A 19 -19.61 -2.92 0.29
CA ALA A 19 -18.35 -3.62 0.53
C ALA A 19 -18.15 -4.80 -0.45
N LEU A 20 -19.22 -5.54 -0.77
CA LEU A 20 -19.15 -6.63 -1.75
C LEU A 20 -18.86 -6.11 -3.16
N HIS A 21 -19.47 -5.00 -3.56
CA HIS A 21 -19.19 -4.37 -4.84
C HIS A 21 -17.72 -3.94 -4.93
N LEU A 22 -17.24 -3.23 -3.91
CA LEU A 22 -15.83 -2.79 -3.84
C LEU A 22 -14.87 -3.98 -3.95
N LEU A 23 -15.08 -5.03 -3.17
CA LEU A 23 -14.20 -6.20 -3.16
C LEU A 23 -14.19 -6.96 -4.49
N LYS A 24 -15.31 -6.98 -5.21
CA LYS A 24 -15.44 -7.63 -6.51
C LYS A 24 -14.86 -6.80 -7.66
N THR A 25 -14.92 -5.47 -7.58
CA THR A 25 -14.64 -4.58 -8.71
C THR A 25 -13.33 -3.79 -8.61
N ARG A 26 -12.78 -3.62 -7.39
CA ARG A 26 -11.56 -2.83 -7.23
C ARG A 26 -10.41 -3.37 -8.12
N ARG A 27 -9.66 -2.45 -8.70
CA ARG A 27 -8.50 -2.73 -9.56
C ARG A 27 -7.27 -1.94 -9.09
N SER A 28 -6.10 -2.56 -9.20
CA SER A 28 -4.86 -1.80 -9.12
C SER A 28 -4.72 -0.90 -10.35
N VAL A 29 -4.32 0.33 -10.13
CA VAL A 29 -4.05 1.32 -11.17
C VAL A 29 -2.57 1.65 -11.14
N LYS A 30 -1.92 1.66 -12.30
CA LYS A 30 -0.47 1.94 -12.36
C LYS A 30 -0.16 3.29 -11.71
N PRO A 31 0.94 3.43 -10.95
CA PRO A 31 1.28 4.68 -10.27
C PRO A 31 1.29 5.90 -11.19
N MET A 32 1.73 5.75 -12.44
CA MET A 32 1.76 6.81 -13.45
C MET A 32 0.37 7.28 -13.90
N GLU A 33 -0.67 6.50 -13.64
CA GLU A 33 -2.07 6.80 -14.00
C GLU A 33 -2.88 7.33 -12.78
N LEU A 34 -2.21 7.53 -11.64
CA LEU A 34 -2.80 8.08 -10.42
C LEU A 34 -2.55 9.59 -10.37
N THR A 35 -3.63 10.36 -10.35
CA THR A 35 -3.59 11.83 -10.38
C THR A 35 -4.10 12.45 -9.08
N GLY A 36 -3.90 13.78 -8.91
CA GLY A 36 -4.43 14.53 -7.78
C GLY A 36 -5.95 14.76 -7.84
N PRO A 37 -6.51 15.36 -6.78
CA PRO A 37 -5.81 15.77 -5.57
C PRO A 37 -5.39 14.60 -4.68
N ALA A 38 -4.36 14.83 -3.84
CA ALA A 38 -4.00 13.90 -2.79
C ALA A 38 -5.12 13.78 -1.74
N PRO A 39 -5.23 12.66 -1.02
CA PRO A 39 -6.04 12.60 0.18
C PRO A 39 -5.66 13.70 1.19
N SER A 40 -6.66 14.26 1.86
CA SER A 40 -6.47 15.20 2.97
C SER A 40 -5.82 14.52 4.17
N ALA A 41 -5.32 15.28 5.13
CA ALA A 41 -4.75 14.75 6.37
C ALA A 41 -5.74 13.84 7.12
N ALA A 42 -7.01 14.23 7.22
CA ALA A 42 -8.06 13.43 7.87
C ALA A 42 -8.36 12.12 7.11
N GLU A 43 -8.30 12.13 5.78
CA GLU A 43 -8.44 10.92 4.98
C GLU A 43 -7.22 10.01 5.13
N ILE A 44 -6.01 10.58 5.22
CA ILE A 44 -4.79 9.81 5.51
C ILE A 44 -4.89 9.12 6.88
N ASP A 45 -5.34 9.83 7.91
CA ASP A 45 -5.57 9.25 9.24
C ASP A 45 -6.60 8.11 9.19
N THR A 46 -7.67 8.29 8.41
CA THR A 46 -8.68 7.24 8.16
C THR A 46 -8.07 6.02 7.46
N LEU A 47 -7.27 6.24 6.42
CA LEU A 47 -6.55 5.19 5.69
C LEU A 47 -5.66 4.36 6.64
N LEU A 48 -4.85 5.04 7.47
CA LEU A 48 -3.95 4.42 8.44
C LEU A 48 -4.72 3.70 9.54
N GLY A 49 -5.80 4.31 10.03
CA GLY A 49 -6.69 3.70 11.02
C GLY A 49 -7.29 2.37 10.53
N ILE A 50 -7.76 2.32 9.28
CA ILE A 50 -8.29 1.09 8.68
C ILE A 50 -7.17 0.08 8.42
N ALA A 51 -6.02 0.51 7.90
CA ALA A 51 -4.88 -0.35 7.66
C ALA A 51 -4.34 -1.02 8.94
N SER A 52 -4.57 -0.40 10.09
CA SER A 52 -4.20 -0.92 11.42
C SER A 52 -5.21 -1.94 11.98
N ARG A 53 -6.36 -2.16 11.32
CA ARG A 53 -7.41 -3.09 11.79
C ARG A 53 -7.29 -4.45 11.11
N VAL A 54 -6.20 -5.12 11.36
CA VAL A 54 -5.90 -6.44 10.80
C VAL A 54 -5.60 -7.43 11.93
N PRO A 55 -5.70 -8.74 11.67
CA PRO A 55 -5.29 -9.74 12.64
C PRO A 55 -3.83 -9.52 13.07
N ASP A 56 -3.62 -9.45 14.36
CA ASP A 56 -2.33 -9.22 15.00
C ASP A 56 -2.22 -10.15 16.22
N HIS A 57 -1.64 -11.33 16.01
CA HIS A 57 -1.45 -12.32 17.06
C HIS A 57 -0.53 -11.75 18.15
N GLY A 58 -1.02 -11.77 19.38
CA GLY A 58 -0.29 -11.27 20.54
C GLY A 58 -0.15 -9.74 20.61
N LYS A 59 -0.81 -8.99 19.75
CA LYS A 59 -0.75 -7.52 19.71
C LYS A 59 0.68 -6.99 19.54
N LEU A 60 1.46 -7.65 18.69
CA LEU A 60 2.86 -7.32 18.44
C LEU A 60 3.02 -6.05 17.60
N THR A 61 1.97 -5.67 16.88
CA THR A 61 2.00 -4.57 15.91
C THR A 61 3.19 -4.74 14.95
N PRO A 62 3.25 -5.85 14.18
CA PRO A 62 4.44 -6.20 13.41
C PRO A 62 4.55 -5.38 12.11
N TRP A 63 4.00 -4.19 12.10
CA TRP A 63 3.99 -3.25 10.99
C TRP A 63 3.99 -1.81 11.49
N ARG A 64 4.45 -0.91 10.64
CA ARG A 64 4.32 0.54 10.77
C ARG A 64 4.24 1.18 9.39
N PHE A 65 3.95 2.46 9.35
CA PHE A 65 3.77 3.20 8.11
C PHE A 65 4.77 4.34 7.99
N ILE A 66 5.21 4.61 6.74
CA ILE A 66 5.91 5.84 6.38
C ILE A 66 5.08 6.53 5.32
N VAL A 67 4.69 7.77 5.57
CA VAL A 67 3.82 8.55 4.68
C VAL A 67 4.65 9.55 3.89
N PHE A 68 4.52 9.50 2.56
CA PHE A 68 5.19 10.42 1.65
C PHE A 68 4.16 11.30 0.96
N THR A 69 4.15 12.59 1.29
CA THR A 69 3.28 13.62 0.70
C THR A 69 4.12 14.81 0.25
N GLY A 70 3.57 15.63 -0.64
CA GLY A 70 4.25 16.85 -1.10
C GLY A 70 5.68 16.60 -1.53
N ASP A 71 6.62 17.44 -1.07
CA ASP A 71 8.03 17.39 -1.43
C ASP A 71 8.78 16.19 -0.83
N ALA A 72 8.25 15.57 0.23
CA ALA A 72 8.85 14.38 0.81
C ALA A 72 8.95 13.20 -0.19
N ARG A 73 8.06 13.13 -1.17
CA ARG A 73 8.11 12.14 -2.25
C ARG A 73 9.33 12.34 -3.15
N LEU A 74 9.66 13.58 -3.46
CA LEU A 74 10.84 13.94 -4.26
C LEU A 74 12.12 13.75 -3.44
N ALA A 75 12.12 14.16 -2.18
CA ALA A 75 13.27 13.96 -1.28
C ALA A 75 13.61 12.46 -1.13
N ALA A 76 12.61 11.60 -0.97
CA ALA A 76 12.81 10.16 -0.96
C ALA A 76 13.29 9.63 -2.33
N GLY A 77 12.82 10.22 -3.42
CA GLY A 77 13.28 9.93 -4.78
C GLY A 77 14.75 10.22 -5.00
N GLU A 78 15.32 11.23 -4.34
CA GLU A 78 16.78 11.51 -4.40
C GLU A 78 17.62 10.36 -3.82
N ALA A 79 17.17 9.74 -2.74
CA ALA A 79 17.85 8.56 -2.18
C ALA A 79 17.84 7.39 -3.18
N ILE A 80 16.73 7.17 -3.86
CA ILE A 80 16.59 6.14 -4.91
C ILE A 80 17.53 6.45 -6.08
N ALA A 81 17.50 7.68 -6.59
CA ALA A 81 18.35 8.11 -7.70
C ALA A 81 19.85 8.04 -7.36
N SER A 82 20.21 8.37 -6.11
CA SER A 82 21.59 8.29 -5.62
C SER A 82 22.09 6.84 -5.60
N ALA A 83 21.32 5.91 -5.05
CA ALA A 83 21.66 4.49 -5.02
C ALA A 83 21.75 3.92 -6.44
N PHE A 84 20.81 4.27 -7.31
CA PHE A 84 20.84 3.85 -8.72
C PHE A 84 22.09 4.33 -9.45
N ARG A 85 22.48 5.61 -9.27
CA ARG A 85 23.67 6.17 -9.90
C ARG A 85 24.95 5.49 -9.40
N ALA A 86 24.99 5.13 -8.12
CA ALA A 86 26.15 4.42 -7.58
C ALA A 86 26.35 3.04 -8.22
N ASP A 87 25.25 2.34 -8.55
CA ASP A 87 25.31 1.03 -9.19
C ASP A 87 25.43 1.11 -10.74
N ARG A 88 25.08 2.26 -11.31
CA ARG A 88 25.07 2.51 -12.77
C ARG A 88 25.79 3.82 -13.08
N PRO A 89 27.14 3.84 -13.03
CA PRO A 89 27.91 5.05 -13.30
C PRO A 89 27.72 5.59 -14.73
N ASP A 90 27.30 4.73 -15.65
CA ASP A 90 27.00 5.01 -17.04
C ASP A 90 25.53 5.44 -17.29
N ALA A 91 24.73 5.55 -16.24
CA ALA A 91 23.32 5.92 -16.36
C ALA A 91 23.16 7.32 -16.97
N THR A 92 22.24 7.45 -17.92
CA THR A 92 21.93 8.73 -18.53
C THR A 92 21.19 9.66 -17.56
N PRO A 93 21.22 10.99 -17.78
CA PRO A 93 20.45 11.94 -16.98
C PRO A 93 18.95 11.59 -16.91
N ASP A 94 18.38 11.11 -18.02
CA ASP A 94 16.96 10.74 -18.09
C ASP A 94 16.65 9.49 -17.24
N GLN A 95 17.53 8.51 -17.21
CA GLN A 95 17.38 7.34 -16.35
C GLN A 95 17.43 7.73 -14.88
N ILE A 96 18.37 8.61 -14.50
CA ILE A 96 18.48 9.12 -13.13
C ILE A 96 17.23 9.94 -12.76
N ALA A 97 16.75 10.80 -13.65
CA ALA A 97 15.54 11.58 -13.45
C ALA A 97 14.31 10.68 -13.27
N PHE A 98 14.20 9.60 -14.06
CA PHE A 98 13.15 8.61 -13.92
C PHE A 98 13.16 7.95 -12.52
N GLU A 99 14.33 7.53 -12.05
CA GLU A 99 14.46 6.92 -10.71
C GLU A 99 14.10 7.92 -9.60
N ARG A 100 14.48 9.19 -9.74
CA ARG A 100 14.11 10.25 -8.80
C ARG A 100 12.60 10.42 -8.64
N THR A 101 11.81 10.11 -9.66
CA THR A 101 10.35 10.27 -9.63
C THR A 101 9.60 9.06 -9.08
N ARG A 102 10.30 7.97 -8.69
CA ARG A 102 9.65 6.70 -8.29
C ARG A 102 8.52 6.88 -7.27
N LEU A 103 8.73 7.66 -6.22
CA LEU A 103 7.70 7.93 -5.20
C LEU A 103 6.83 9.16 -5.53
N ALA A 104 7.17 9.93 -6.57
CA ALA A 104 6.37 11.08 -7.01
C ALA A 104 5.33 10.75 -8.09
N ARG A 105 5.23 9.49 -8.53
CA ARG A 105 4.29 9.03 -9.56
C ARG A 105 2.82 9.11 -9.14
N ALA A 106 2.54 9.18 -7.84
CA ALA A 106 1.20 9.33 -7.31
C ALA A 106 1.16 10.46 -6.29
N PRO A 107 0.00 11.08 -6.04
CA PRO A 107 -0.14 12.19 -5.09
C PRO A 107 0.21 11.82 -3.64
N LEU A 108 -0.01 10.56 -3.25
CA LEU A 108 0.32 10.00 -1.93
C LEU A 108 0.98 8.64 -2.13
N VAL A 109 2.04 8.39 -1.35
CA VAL A 109 2.63 7.05 -1.19
C VAL A 109 2.72 6.73 0.28
N ILE A 110 2.32 5.51 0.66
CA ILE A 110 2.48 5.00 2.01
C ILE A 110 3.29 3.70 1.94
N ALA A 111 4.46 3.69 2.56
CA ALA A 111 5.19 2.45 2.76
C ALA A 111 4.61 1.71 3.96
N VAL A 112 4.27 0.44 3.74
CA VAL A 112 3.98 -0.50 4.82
C VAL A 112 5.27 -1.23 5.15
N VAL A 113 5.77 -1.01 6.35
CA VAL A 113 7.02 -1.58 6.84
C VAL A 113 6.70 -2.74 7.74
N SER A 114 7.21 -3.92 7.44
CA SER A 114 7.14 -5.09 8.31
C SER A 114 8.26 -5.02 9.35
N ARG A 115 7.87 -5.21 10.61
CA ARG A 115 8.75 -5.37 11.76
C ARG A 115 8.75 -6.79 12.29
N ALA A 116 8.36 -7.74 11.43
CA ALA A 116 8.35 -9.14 11.79
C ALA A 116 9.74 -9.62 12.19
N GLY A 117 9.81 -10.34 13.28
CA GLY A 117 11.06 -10.83 13.83
C GLY A 117 10.88 -11.98 14.80
N PRO A 118 11.97 -12.53 15.32
CA PRO A 118 11.93 -13.66 16.27
C PRO A 118 11.07 -13.34 17.49
N HIS A 119 10.19 -14.27 17.85
CA HIS A 119 9.36 -14.20 19.03
C HIS A 119 9.18 -15.59 19.65
N VAL A 120 9.11 -15.68 20.99
CA VAL A 120 9.10 -16.95 21.73
C VAL A 120 7.89 -17.84 21.44
N LYS A 121 6.76 -17.26 21.02
CA LYS A 121 5.50 -17.98 20.80
C LYS A 121 4.88 -17.76 19.42
N ILE A 122 5.18 -16.63 18.79
CA ILE A 122 4.48 -16.21 17.57
C ILE A 122 5.44 -16.30 16.40
N PRO A 123 5.17 -17.19 15.43
CA PRO A 123 6.02 -17.36 14.27
C PRO A 123 6.18 -16.07 13.48
N GLU A 124 7.37 -15.80 12.98
CA GLU A 124 7.65 -14.65 12.13
C GLU A 124 6.76 -14.62 10.88
N TRP A 125 6.43 -15.80 10.35
CA TRP A 125 5.51 -15.93 9.21
C TRP A 125 4.13 -15.31 9.46
N GLU A 126 3.55 -15.53 10.64
CA GLU A 126 2.26 -14.91 10.99
C GLU A 126 2.36 -13.39 11.06
N GLN A 127 3.47 -12.86 11.56
CA GLN A 127 3.75 -11.43 11.64
C GLN A 127 3.90 -10.82 10.24
N GLN A 128 4.58 -11.51 9.31
CA GLN A 128 4.69 -11.09 7.91
C GLN A 128 3.33 -11.07 7.22
N LEU A 129 2.48 -12.09 7.44
CA LEU A 129 1.12 -12.13 6.91
C LEU A 129 0.27 -10.97 7.44
N SER A 130 0.43 -10.59 8.73
CA SER A 130 -0.25 -9.43 9.31
C SER A 130 0.17 -8.13 8.62
N ALA A 131 1.45 -7.94 8.32
CA ALA A 131 1.93 -6.77 7.56
C ALA A 131 1.37 -6.76 6.13
N GLY A 132 1.27 -7.92 5.47
CA GLY A 132 0.61 -8.04 4.16
C GLY A 132 -0.88 -7.73 4.21
N ALA A 133 -1.57 -8.19 5.27
CA ALA A 133 -2.98 -7.86 5.49
C ALA A 133 -3.18 -6.35 5.70
N SER A 134 -2.27 -5.69 6.43
CA SER A 134 -2.28 -4.24 6.62
C SER A 134 -2.13 -3.48 5.30
N ALA A 135 -1.22 -3.91 4.43
CA ALA A 135 -1.06 -3.32 3.10
C ALA A 135 -2.34 -3.49 2.25
N MET A 136 -2.98 -4.66 2.29
CA MET A 136 -4.23 -4.88 1.56
C MET A 136 -5.40 -4.09 2.14
N SER A 137 -5.50 -3.97 3.46
CA SER A 137 -6.52 -3.14 4.11
C SER A 137 -6.36 -1.66 3.75
N LEU A 138 -5.12 -1.16 3.61
CA LEU A 138 -4.84 0.18 3.10
C LEU A 138 -5.34 0.36 1.66
N VAL A 139 -5.14 -0.63 0.79
CA VAL A 139 -5.66 -0.61 -0.59
C VAL A 139 -7.19 -0.57 -0.59
N PHE A 140 -7.85 -1.37 0.25
CA PHE A 140 -9.32 -1.34 0.36
C PHE A 140 -9.82 0.00 0.88
N ALA A 141 -9.18 0.57 1.90
CA ALA A 141 -9.52 1.87 2.44
C ALA A 141 -9.43 2.98 1.38
N ALA A 142 -8.36 2.97 0.56
CA ALA A 142 -8.20 3.93 -0.53
C ALA A 142 -9.37 3.85 -1.51
N HIS A 143 -9.76 2.64 -1.93
CA HIS A 143 -10.88 2.47 -2.85
C HIS A 143 -12.23 2.83 -2.19
N ALA A 144 -12.43 2.53 -0.91
CA ALA A 144 -13.64 2.91 -0.18
C ALA A 144 -13.81 4.43 -0.07
N LEU A 145 -12.70 5.18 0.00
CA LEU A 145 -12.70 6.64 -0.02
C LEU A 145 -12.76 7.24 -1.44
N GLY A 146 -12.97 6.41 -2.48
CA GLY A 146 -13.08 6.87 -3.87
C GLY A 146 -11.74 7.18 -4.56
N TYR A 147 -10.64 6.75 -3.98
CA TYR A 147 -9.32 6.74 -4.62
C TYR A 147 -9.08 5.42 -5.35
N ALA A 148 -8.01 5.36 -6.11
CA ALA A 148 -7.42 4.12 -6.60
C ALA A 148 -6.04 3.93 -5.96
N ALA A 149 -5.55 2.69 -5.98
CA ALA A 149 -4.27 2.37 -5.39
C ALA A 149 -3.51 1.31 -6.18
N SER A 150 -2.19 1.32 -6.01
CA SER A 150 -1.28 0.28 -6.48
C SER A 150 -0.33 -0.11 -5.36
N TRP A 151 -0.37 -1.37 -4.96
CA TRP A 151 0.59 -1.95 -4.02
C TRP A 151 1.70 -2.61 -4.83
N ILE A 152 2.90 -2.06 -4.74
CA ILE A 152 4.06 -2.53 -5.48
C ILE A 152 5.31 -2.59 -4.59
N THR A 153 6.23 -3.45 -4.99
CA THR A 153 7.63 -3.40 -4.58
C THR A 153 8.47 -3.28 -5.86
N GLU A 154 9.49 -2.45 -5.83
CA GLU A 154 10.48 -2.32 -6.91
C GLU A 154 11.87 -2.48 -6.27
N TRP A 155 12.93 -2.45 -7.05
CA TRP A 155 14.29 -2.73 -6.59
C TRP A 155 14.68 -1.95 -5.31
N TYR A 156 14.26 -0.71 -5.21
CA TYR A 156 14.56 0.17 -4.08
C TYR A 156 13.87 -0.27 -2.76
N ALA A 157 12.87 -1.16 -2.82
CA ALA A 157 12.29 -1.78 -1.63
C ALA A 157 13.22 -2.80 -0.95
N TYR A 158 14.32 -3.14 -1.61
CA TYR A 158 15.30 -4.14 -1.17
C TYR A 158 16.72 -3.58 -1.05
N ASP A 159 16.99 -2.37 -1.55
CA ASP A 159 18.29 -1.72 -1.44
C ASP A 159 18.50 -1.11 -0.07
N ARG A 160 19.51 -1.59 0.65
CA ARG A 160 19.75 -1.15 2.04
C ARG A 160 20.04 0.35 2.15
N ARG A 161 20.75 0.94 1.19
CA ARG A 161 21.08 2.37 1.18
C ARG A 161 19.82 3.23 1.10
N VAL A 162 18.89 2.81 0.23
CA VAL A 162 17.59 3.47 0.12
C VAL A 162 16.77 3.27 1.39
N LEU A 163 16.71 2.05 1.91
CA LEU A 163 15.97 1.74 3.12
C LEU A 163 16.48 2.54 4.33
N ASP A 164 17.80 2.65 4.48
CA ASP A 164 18.42 3.47 5.54
C ASP A 164 18.04 4.95 5.39
N ALA A 165 18.09 5.48 4.17
CA ALA A 165 17.70 6.87 3.90
C ALA A 165 16.21 7.13 4.17
N LEU A 166 15.36 6.12 4.02
CA LEU A 166 13.92 6.19 4.34
C LEU A 166 13.62 5.91 5.83
N GLY A 167 14.61 5.65 6.65
CA GLY A 167 14.45 5.35 8.07
C GLY A 167 13.88 3.95 8.36
N VAL A 168 14.14 2.99 7.46
CA VAL A 168 13.82 1.57 7.65
C VAL A 168 15.03 0.88 8.26
N THR A 169 14.91 0.37 9.47
CA THR A 169 16.03 -0.23 10.21
C THR A 169 16.44 -1.60 9.66
N ALA A 170 17.62 -2.10 10.05
CA ALA A 170 18.17 -3.35 9.53
C ALA A 170 17.28 -4.59 9.76
N GLY A 171 16.48 -4.59 10.84
CA GLY A 171 15.52 -5.67 11.15
C GLY A 171 14.18 -5.53 10.44
N GLU A 172 13.93 -4.42 9.76
CA GLU A 172 12.67 -4.13 9.08
C GLU A 172 12.77 -4.39 7.58
N ARG A 173 11.61 -4.63 6.97
CA ARG A 173 11.47 -4.84 5.52
C ARG A 173 10.28 -4.06 4.98
N ILE A 174 10.34 -3.62 3.74
CA ILE A 174 9.18 -3.07 3.05
C ILE A 174 8.25 -4.22 2.65
N ALA A 175 7.03 -4.25 3.22
CA ALA A 175 5.96 -5.12 2.73
C ALA A 175 5.39 -4.59 1.40
N GLY A 176 5.42 -3.29 1.19
CA GLY A 176 5.11 -2.64 -0.08
C GLY A 176 4.98 -1.14 0.03
N PHE A 177 5.07 -0.48 -1.11
CA PHE A 177 4.69 0.91 -1.30
C PHE A 177 3.30 0.95 -1.90
N VAL A 178 2.35 1.56 -1.21
CA VAL A 178 0.99 1.77 -1.69
C VAL A 178 0.89 3.17 -2.25
N HIS A 179 0.82 3.27 -3.57
CA HIS A 179 0.60 4.51 -4.30
C HIS A 179 -0.89 4.79 -4.36
N ILE A 180 -1.32 5.99 -4.01
CA ILE A 180 -2.73 6.37 -3.87
C ILE A 180 -2.98 7.68 -4.61
N GLY A 181 -4.06 7.72 -5.38
CA GLY A 181 -4.51 8.90 -6.13
C GLY A 181 -5.83 8.61 -6.82
N ARG A 182 -6.31 9.56 -7.62
CA ARG A 182 -7.50 9.33 -8.45
C ARG A 182 -7.08 8.71 -9.78
N PRO A 183 -7.81 7.71 -10.29
CA PRO A 183 -7.48 7.11 -11.57
C PRO A 183 -7.75 8.13 -12.69
N ALA A 184 -6.79 8.30 -13.60
CA ALA A 184 -6.93 9.20 -14.77
C ALA A 184 -8.03 8.71 -15.72
N LYS A 185 -8.31 7.41 -15.73
CA LYS A 185 -9.39 6.76 -16.48
C LYS A 185 -9.90 5.56 -15.68
N PRO A 186 -11.14 5.10 -15.91
CA PRO A 186 -11.64 3.86 -15.31
C PRO A 186 -10.70 2.70 -15.62
N PRO A 187 -10.28 1.92 -14.62
CA PRO A 187 -9.41 0.78 -14.85
C PRO A 187 -10.19 -0.38 -15.51
N GLU A 188 -9.56 -1.03 -16.45
CA GLU A 188 -10.09 -2.26 -17.05
C GLU A 188 -9.95 -3.44 -16.09
N ASP A 189 -10.91 -4.34 -16.10
CA ASP A 189 -10.79 -5.57 -15.34
C ASP A 189 -9.82 -6.55 -16.04
N ARG A 190 -9.41 -7.58 -15.33
CA ARG A 190 -8.55 -8.63 -15.87
C ARG A 190 -9.14 -10.02 -15.57
N PRO A 191 -8.82 -11.03 -16.37
CA PRO A 191 -9.17 -12.41 -16.06
C PRO A 191 -8.74 -12.82 -14.65
N ARG A 192 -9.58 -13.59 -14.00
CA ARG A 192 -9.28 -14.25 -12.72
C ARG A 192 -9.16 -15.75 -12.95
N PRO A 193 -8.40 -16.46 -12.14
CA PRO A 193 -8.39 -17.91 -12.22
C PRO A 193 -9.80 -18.47 -11.97
N ALA A 194 -10.16 -19.54 -12.66
CA ALA A 194 -11.36 -20.28 -12.36
C ALA A 194 -11.29 -20.86 -10.94
N LEU A 195 -12.39 -20.81 -10.20
CA LEU A 195 -12.39 -21.25 -8.79
C LEU A 195 -11.95 -22.71 -8.65
N GLU A 196 -12.28 -23.55 -9.61
CA GLU A 196 -11.94 -24.98 -9.64
C GLU A 196 -10.41 -25.20 -9.68
N SER A 197 -9.65 -24.24 -10.22
CA SER A 197 -8.19 -24.34 -10.29
C SER A 197 -7.47 -23.97 -9.00
N ILE A 198 -8.14 -23.31 -8.06
CA ILE A 198 -7.56 -22.77 -6.83
C ILE A 198 -8.30 -23.21 -5.55
N VAL A 199 -9.40 -23.96 -5.69
CA VAL A 199 -10.22 -24.41 -4.55
C VAL A 199 -10.20 -25.93 -4.50
N THR A 200 -9.79 -26.46 -3.36
CA THR A 200 -9.94 -27.88 -3.05
C THR A 200 -10.99 -28.04 -1.94
N ARG A 201 -12.03 -28.84 -2.20
CA ARG A 201 -13.01 -29.23 -1.17
C ARG A 201 -12.49 -30.45 -0.44
N TYR A 202 -12.20 -30.29 0.86
CA TYR A 202 -11.77 -31.43 1.67
C TYR A 202 -12.92 -32.39 1.90
N SER A 203 -12.76 -33.65 1.52
CA SER A 203 -13.74 -34.74 1.67
C SER A 203 -13.29 -35.88 2.58
N GLY A 204 -12.29 -35.63 3.42
CA GLY A 204 -11.70 -36.63 4.31
C GLY A 204 -10.30 -37.07 3.89
N PRO A 205 -9.61 -37.88 4.70
CA PRO A 205 -8.29 -38.42 4.36
C PRO A 205 -8.39 -39.28 3.09
N ARG A 206 -7.41 -39.12 2.19
CA ARG A 206 -7.31 -40.04 1.05
C ARG A 206 -7.06 -41.45 1.62
N ARG A 207 -7.97 -42.40 1.33
CA ARG A 207 -7.70 -43.78 1.59
C ARG A 207 -6.52 -44.20 0.70
N ALA A 208 -5.48 -44.79 1.31
CA ALA A 208 -4.33 -45.32 0.59
C ALA A 208 -4.75 -46.51 -0.29
#